data_f9b4cc09624c83d67fa338118fab3fde
#
_entry.id   f9b4cc09624c83d67fa338118fab3fde
#
_cell.length_a   1.000
_cell.length_b   1.000
_cell.length_c   1.000
_cell.angle_alpha   90.00
_cell.angle_beta   90.00
_cell.angle_gamma   90.00
#
_symmetry.space_group_name_H-M   'P 1'
#
loop_
_entity.id
_entity.type
_entity.pdbx_description
1 polymer ?
#
loop_
_entity_poly.entity_id
_entity_poly.type
_entity_poly.pdbx_seq_one_letter_code
_entity_poly.pdbx_strand_id
1 'polypeptide(L)'
;MASTLEELRIALIELNEQRTLDLTNRLLAQGRVAPMSILNTCQQALKVVGERYERQEYFISGLIMAGELFKEVLDLVQPPQEQTEPGAVGATQAGTVLLGTVAGDIHDIGKNMFSTSLRGFEFKVIDLGVDVAPERFLAEAEQSRPD
;
A
#
# COMPACT_ATOMS: atom_id res chain seq x y z
N MET A 1 -17.87 -2.72 16.68
CA MET A 1 -16.76 -2.95 15.72
C MET A 1 -16.90 -2.08 14.47
N ALA A 2 -18.08 -1.98 13.87
CA ALA A 2 -18.31 -1.06 12.74
C ALA A 2 -18.00 0.42 13.09
N SER A 3 -18.28 0.82 14.34
CA SER A 3 -18.05 2.19 14.82
C SER A 3 -16.56 2.61 14.75
N THR A 4 -15.63 1.74 15.09
CA THR A 4 -14.19 2.09 15.16
C THR A 4 -13.52 2.18 13.78
N LEU A 5 -13.91 1.36 12.81
CA LEU A 5 -13.45 1.50 11.42
C LEU A 5 -14.05 2.75 10.77
N GLU A 6 -15.30 3.07 11.06
CA GLU A 6 -15.91 4.30 10.57
C GLU A 6 -15.27 5.54 11.19
N GLU A 7 -14.89 5.48 12.48
CA GLU A 7 -14.11 6.56 13.12
C GLU A 7 -12.75 6.74 12.47
N LEU A 8 -12.06 5.66 12.11
CA LEU A 8 -10.80 5.70 11.37
C LEU A 8 -10.99 6.35 9.99
N ARG A 9 -12.05 5.94 9.27
CA ARG A 9 -12.38 6.52 7.97
C ARG A 9 -12.59 8.02 8.06
N ILE A 10 -13.36 8.47 9.03
CA ILE A 10 -13.64 9.90 9.26
C ILE A 10 -12.35 10.64 9.64
N ALA A 11 -11.55 10.11 10.54
CA ALA A 11 -10.29 10.74 10.98
C ALA A 11 -9.34 10.99 9.80
N LEU A 12 -9.21 10.03 8.87
CA LEU A 12 -8.37 10.18 7.68
C LEU A 12 -8.98 11.18 6.69
N ILE A 13 -10.30 11.15 6.47
CA ILE A 13 -10.99 12.14 5.63
C ILE A 13 -10.76 13.56 6.15
N GLU A 14 -10.78 13.74 7.47
CA GLU A 14 -10.53 15.03 8.14
C GLU A 14 -9.04 15.39 8.23
N LEU A 15 -8.15 14.54 7.70
CA LEU A 15 -6.69 14.70 7.74
C LEU A 15 -6.17 14.84 9.18
N ASN A 16 -6.82 14.17 10.13
CA ASN A 16 -6.42 14.17 11.54
C ASN A 16 -5.40 13.05 11.78
N GLU A 17 -4.12 13.38 11.62
CA GLU A 17 -2.99 12.45 11.73
C GLU A 17 -3.01 11.69 13.07
N GLN A 18 -2.97 12.42 14.18
CA GLN A 18 -2.90 11.81 15.51
C GLN A 18 -4.04 10.81 15.73
N ARG A 19 -5.27 11.20 15.41
CA ARG A 19 -6.44 10.36 15.61
C ARG A 19 -6.43 9.14 14.71
N THR A 20 -5.97 9.29 13.46
CA THR A 20 -5.86 8.19 12.50
C THR A 20 -4.86 7.13 13.00
N LEU A 21 -3.68 7.57 13.44
CA LEU A 21 -2.64 6.65 13.94
C LEU A 21 -3.05 5.99 15.27
N ASP A 22 -3.67 6.73 16.19
CA ASP A 22 -4.17 6.18 17.47
C ASP A 22 -5.26 5.12 17.25
N LEU A 23 -6.18 5.35 16.31
CA LEU A 23 -7.23 4.39 15.96
C LEU A 23 -6.65 3.17 15.27
N THR A 24 -5.69 3.34 14.37
CA THR A 24 -4.98 2.24 13.70
C THR A 24 -4.28 1.35 14.73
N ASN A 25 -3.48 1.93 15.61
CA ASN A 25 -2.77 1.19 16.67
C ASN A 25 -3.74 0.43 17.59
N ARG A 26 -4.87 1.07 17.95
CA ARG A 26 -5.90 0.44 18.79
C ARG A 26 -6.54 -0.74 18.09
N LEU A 27 -6.86 -0.62 16.79
CA LEU A 27 -7.44 -1.71 16.00
C LEU A 27 -6.48 -2.90 15.88
N LEU A 28 -5.19 -2.62 15.64
CA LEU A 28 -4.14 -3.64 15.58
C LEU A 28 -3.97 -4.35 16.94
N ALA A 29 -3.89 -3.59 18.03
CA ALA A 29 -3.72 -4.14 19.39
C ALA A 29 -4.90 -5.03 19.81
N GLN A 30 -6.12 -4.74 19.37
CA GLN A 30 -7.30 -5.55 19.65
C GLN A 30 -7.31 -6.88 18.91
N GLY A 31 -6.62 -7.01 17.78
CA GLY A 31 -6.53 -8.22 16.97
C GLY A 31 -7.88 -8.74 16.43
N ARG A 32 -8.93 -7.91 16.47
CA ARG A 32 -10.30 -8.29 16.08
C ARG A 32 -10.67 -7.89 14.65
N VAL A 33 -9.85 -7.07 14.03
CA VAL A 33 -10.02 -6.56 12.68
C VAL A 33 -8.86 -7.03 11.84
N ALA A 34 -9.15 -7.62 10.69
CA ALA A 34 -8.11 -8.04 9.77
C ALA A 34 -7.32 -6.81 9.27
N PRO A 35 -5.98 -6.88 9.22
CA PRO A 35 -5.14 -5.79 8.73
C PRO A 35 -5.61 -5.21 7.38
N MET A 36 -6.00 -6.07 6.46
CA MET A 36 -6.55 -5.66 5.16
C MET A 36 -7.83 -4.84 5.27
N SER A 37 -8.67 -5.07 6.29
CA SER A 37 -9.88 -4.26 6.51
C SER A 37 -9.56 -2.83 6.94
N ILE A 38 -8.47 -2.62 7.68
CA ILE A 38 -7.95 -1.30 8.04
C ILE A 38 -7.51 -0.58 6.76
N LEU A 39 -6.70 -1.22 5.92
CA LEU A 39 -6.21 -0.63 4.67
C LEU A 39 -7.35 -0.31 3.70
N ASN A 40 -8.32 -1.21 3.52
CA ASN A 40 -9.48 -0.97 2.68
C ASN A 40 -10.31 0.23 3.17
N THR A 41 -10.44 0.40 4.49
CA THR A 41 -11.12 1.55 5.09
C THR A 41 -10.39 2.86 4.78
N CYS A 42 -9.07 2.85 4.90
CA CYS A 42 -8.24 4.01 4.55
C CYS A 42 -8.30 4.34 3.05
N GLN A 43 -8.29 3.33 2.16
CA GLN A 43 -8.46 3.56 0.72
C GLN A 43 -9.81 4.21 0.38
N GLN A 44 -10.88 3.78 1.04
CA GLN A 44 -12.20 4.42 0.88
C GLN A 44 -12.17 5.89 1.36
N ALA A 45 -11.44 6.18 2.43
CA ALA A 45 -11.23 7.54 2.90
C ALA A 45 -10.46 8.40 1.89
N LEU A 46 -9.37 7.87 1.29
CA LEU A 46 -8.60 8.55 0.25
C LEU A 46 -9.47 8.92 -0.96
N LYS A 47 -10.39 8.03 -1.36
CA LYS A 47 -11.33 8.33 -2.43
C LYS A 47 -12.19 9.56 -2.11
N VAL A 48 -12.71 9.65 -0.88
CA VAL A 48 -13.49 10.81 -0.43
C VAL A 48 -12.65 12.08 -0.40
N VAL A 49 -11.38 12.00 0.03
CA VAL A 49 -10.45 13.15 -0.04
C VAL A 49 -10.25 13.60 -1.48
N GLY A 50 -10.08 12.67 -2.42
CA GLY A 50 -10.01 12.98 -3.85
C GLY A 50 -11.26 13.67 -4.38
N GLU A 51 -12.46 13.17 -4.03
CA GLU A 51 -13.73 13.80 -4.39
C GLU A 51 -13.88 15.21 -3.80
N ARG A 52 -13.40 15.45 -2.57
CA ARG A 52 -13.38 16.79 -1.96
C ARG A 52 -12.42 17.74 -2.66
N TYR A 53 -11.27 17.22 -3.12
CA TYR A 53 -10.35 17.99 -3.94
C TYR A 53 -11.00 18.41 -5.29
N GLU A 54 -11.66 17.50 -5.98
CA GLU A 54 -12.38 17.79 -7.22
C GLU A 54 -13.46 18.87 -7.03
N ARG A 55 -14.11 18.89 -5.86
CA ARG A 55 -15.10 19.92 -5.48
C ARG A 55 -14.49 21.21 -4.95
N GLN A 56 -13.14 21.31 -4.94
CA GLN A 56 -12.43 22.47 -4.39
C GLN A 56 -12.65 22.70 -2.88
N GLU A 57 -13.10 21.67 -2.15
CA GLU A 57 -13.20 21.70 -0.69
C GLU A 57 -11.82 21.48 -0.02
N TYR A 58 -10.93 20.76 -0.73
CA TYR A 58 -9.53 20.55 -0.34
C TYR A 58 -8.57 21.05 -1.41
N PHE A 59 -7.37 21.46 -0.99
CA PHE A 59 -6.27 21.84 -1.87
C PHE A 59 -5.33 20.66 -2.11
N ILE A 60 -4.37 20.83 -3.03
CA ILE A 60 -3.35 19.81 -3.33
C ILE A 60 -2.60 19.34 -2.08
N SER A 61 -2.38 20.23 -1.10
CA SER A 61 -1.78 19.88 0.19
C SER A 61 -2.58 18.85 0.96
N GLY A 62 -3.90 18.85 0.86
CA GLY A 62 -4.77 17.84 1.47
C GLY A 62 -4.59 16.46 0.86
N LEU A 63 -4.40 16.37 -0.48
CA LEU A 63 -4.08 15.10 -1.14
C LEU A 63 -2.71 14.56 -0.70
N ILE A 64 -1.71 15.45 -0.61
CA ILE A 64 -0.35 15.08 -0.16
C ILE A 64 -0.41 14.55 1.28
N MET A 65 -1.07 15.28 2.20
CA MET A 65 -1.23 14.85 3.60
C MET A 65 -1.95 13.51 3.70
N ALA A 66 -3.04 13.31 2.94
CA ALA A 66 -3.77 12.06 2.95
C ALA A 66 -2.91 10.88 2.47
N GLY A 67 -2.08 11.10 1.45
CA GLY A 67 -1.14 10.10 0.94
C GLY A 67 -0.09 9.72 1.96
N GLU A 68 0.56 10.71 2.61
CA GLU A 68 1.54 10.47 3.67
C GLU A 68 0.91 9.75 4.86
N LEU A 69 -0.27 10.19 5.29
CA LEU A 69 -0.99 9.57 6.40
C LEU A 69 -1.37 8.11 6.10
N PHE A 70 -1.79 7.81 4.86
CA PHE A 70 -2.04 6.44 4.45
C PHE A 70 -0.78 5.59 4.45
N LYS A 71 0.36 6.16 4.04
CA LYS A 71 1.66 5.48 4.07
C LYS A 71 2.08 5.12 5.50
N GLU A 72 1.91 6.04 6.46
CA GLU A 72 2.15 5.75 7.87
C GLU A 72 1.25 4.63 8.40
N VAL A 73 -0.04 4.63 8.03
CA VAL A 73 -0.95 3.53 8.37
C VAL A 73 -0.48 2.21 7.75
N LEU A 74 -0.03 2.24 6.49
CA LEU A 74 0.49 1.05 5.81
C LEU A 74 1.70 0.48 6.53
N ASP A 75 2.65 1.32 6.95
CA ASP A 75 3.85 0.92 7.69
C ASP A 75 3.51 0.32 9.06
N LEU A 76 2.45 0.80 9.73
CA LEU A 76 1.96 0.21 10.98
C LEU A 76 1.28 -1.15 10.77
N VAL A 77 0.53 -1.29 9.69
CA VAL A 77 -0.26 -2.50 9.39
C VAL A 77 0.61 -3.60 8.79
N GLN A 78 1.56 -3.21 7.97
CA GLN A 78 2.51 -4.08 7.28
C GLN A 78 3.92 -3.50 7.49
N PRO A 79 4.51 -3.65 8.69
CA PRO A 79 5.87 -3.18 8.91
C PRO A 79 6.79 -3.78 7.84
N PRO A 80 7.78 -3.01 7.34
CA PRO A 80 8.72 -3.49 6.34
C PRO A 80 9.23 -4.85 6.79
N GLN A 81 8.86 -5.90 6.08
CA GLN A 81 9.52 -7.18 6.29
C GLN A 81 10.96 -6.94 5.91
N GLU A 82 11.87 -7.08 6.87
CA GLU A 82 13.28 -7.26 6.57
C GLU A 82 13.33 -8.21 5.37
N GLN A 83 13.99 -7.78 4.30
CA GLN A 83 14.12 -8.56 3.09
C GLN A 83 14.59 -9.95 3.52
N THR A 84 13.64 -10.85 3.74
CA THR A 84 13.98 -12.26 3.93
C THR A 84 14.61 -12.65 2.61
N GLU A 85 15.94 -12.82 2.67
CA GLU A 85 16.74 -13.42 1.61
C GLU A 85 15.93 -14.56 0.99
N PRO A 86 15.92 -14.73 -0.35
CA PRO A 86 15.27 -15.84 -1.00
C PRO A 86 16.02 -17.13 -0.63
N GLY A 87 15.61 -17.78 0.47
CA GLY A 87 16.37 -18.90 1.03
C GLY A 87 15.61 -19.77 2.00
N ALA A 88 14.28 -19.69 2.14
CA ALA A 88 13.52 -20.75 2.79
C ALA A 88 13.43 -21.94 1.81
N VAL A 89 14.36 -22.85 1.96
CA VAL A 89 14.44 -24.12 1.22
C VAL A 89 13.16 -24.92 1.47
N GLY A 90 12.31 -25.09 0.43
CA GLY A 90 11.28 -26.11 0.44
C GLY A 90 9.87 -25.73 -0.03
N ALA A 91 9.54 -24.47 -0.26
CA ALA A 91 8.25 -24.10 -0.82
C ALA A 91 8.34 -24.10 -2.37
N THR A 92 7.41 -24.75 -3.03
CA THR A 92 7.22 -24.64 -4.48
C THR A 92 6.80 -23.21 -4.78
N GLN A 93 7.73 -22.42 -5.33
CA GLN A 93 7.50 -21.03 -5.69
C GLN A 93 6.35 -20.99 -6.73
N ALA A 94 5.31 -20.21 -6.47
CA ALA A 94 4.12 -20.13 -7.31
C ALA A 94 4.42 -19.50 -8.68
N GLY A 95 5.51 -18.74 -8.78
CA GLY A 95 5.96 -18.08 -10.01
C GLY A 95 6.78 -16.84 -9.71
N THR A 96 7.25 -16.17 -10.77
CA THR A 96 8.01 -14.90 -10.68
C THR A 96 7.23 -13.79 -11.36
N VAL A 97 7.00 -12.70 -10.67
CA VAL A 97 6.30 -11.51 -11.18
C VAL A 97 7.25 -10.31 -11.22
N LEU A 98 7.33 -9.67 -12.38
CA LEU A 98 8.04 -8.42 -12.58
C LEU A 98 7.05 -7.26 -12.41
N LEU A 99 7.36 -6.32 -11.51
CA LEU A 99 6.46 -5.25 -11.12
C LEU A 99 7.18 -3.90 -11.15
N GLY A 100 6.48 -2.86 -11.55
CA GLY A 100 6.99 -1.49 -11.53
C GLY A 100 5.91 -0.49 -11.91
N THR A 101 6.10 0.78 -11.56
CA THR A 101 5.26 1.88 -12.03
C THR A 101 5.91 2.49 -13.26
N VAL A 102 5.13 2.68 -14.32
CA VAL A 102 5.60 3.13 -15.64
C VAL A 102 6.21 4.54 -15.60
N ALA A 103 7.02 4.86 -16.61
CA ALA A 103 7.63 6.18 -16.77
C ALA A 103 6.59 7.31 -16.71
N GLY A 104 6.91 8.36 -15.97
CA GLY A 104 6.04 9.51 -15.73
C GLY A 104 5.04 9.33 -14.58
N ASP A 105 5.02 8.17 -13.93
CA ASP A 105 4.16 7.89 -12.78
C ASP A 105 5.00 7.51 -11.55
N ILE A 106 4.74 8.19 -10.43
CA ILE A 106 5.43 7.98 -9.15
C ILE A 106 4.54 7.33 -8.09
N HIS A 107 3.32 6.92 -8.45
CA HIS A 107 2.41 6.26 -7.51
C HIS A 107 2.93 4.87 -7.16
N ASP A 108 3.20 4.63 -5.89
CA ASP A 108 3.79 3.38 -5.39
C ASP A 108 2.89 2.58 -4.45
N ILE A 109 1.92 3.22 -3.78
CA ILE A 109 1.10 2.60 -2.73
C ILE A 109 0.38 1.35 -3.26
N GLY A 110 -0.36 1.47 -4.36
CA GLY A 110 -1.09 0.34 -4.95
C GLY A 110 -0.16 -0.78 -5.41
N LYS A 111 0.96 -0.42 -6.01
CA LYS A 111 2.01 -1.34 -6.44
C LYS A 111 2.60 -2.11 -5.24
N ASN A 112 2.93 -1.40 -4.16
CA ASN A 112 3.52 -1.99 -2.96
C ASN A 112 2.55 -2.93 -2.24
N MET A 113 1.25 -2.58 -2.17
CA MET A 113 0.21 -3.47 -1.64
C MET A 113 0.06 -4.74 -2.47
N PHE A 114 0.08 -4.62 -3.81
CA PHE A 114 0.01 -5.75 -4.72
C PHE A 114 1.24 -6.65 -4.58
N SER A 115 2.44 -6.06 -4.52
CA SER A 115 3.70 -6.76 -4.26
C SER A 115 3.63 -7.59 -2.96
N THR A 116 3.15 -6.98 -1.88
CA THR A 116 3.00 -7.66 -0.59
C THR A 116 2.01 -8.83 -0.67
N SER A 117 0.89 -8.63 -1.36
CA SER A 117 -0.10 -9.70 -1.56
C SER A 117 0.49 -10.87 -2.35
N LEU A 118 1.20 -10.61 -3.44
CA LEU A 118 1.84 -11.64 -4.25
C LEU A 118 2.87 -12.44 -3.43
N ARG A 119 3.67 -11.77 -2.62
CA ARG A 119 4.63 -12.45 -1.72
C ARG A 119 3.93 -13.33 -0.70
N GLY A 120 2.76 -12.91 -0.21
CA GLY A 120 1.91 -13.70 0.68
C GLY A 120 1.34 -14.97 0.02
N PHE A 121 1.26 -15.00 -1.32
CA PHE A 121 0.89 -16.16 -2.12
C PHE A 121 2.12 -16.92 -2.69
N GLU A 122 3.29 -16.73 -2.08
CA GLU A 122 4.54 -17.41 -2.43
C GLU A 122 5.09 -17.10 -3.84
N PHE A 123 4.68 -15.96 -4.44
CA PHE A 123 5.32 -15.47 -5.66
C PHE A 123 6.64 -14.77 -5.34
N LYS A 124 7.64 -14.98 -6.20
CA LYS A 124 8.81 -14.13 -6.24
C LYS A 124 8.45 -12.82 -6.94
N VAL A 125 8.62 -11.69 -6.27
CA VAL A 125 8.36 -10.37 -6.85
C VAL A 125 9.67 -9.63 -7.07
N ILE A 126 9.93 -9.27 -8.33
CA ILE A 126 11.01 -8.38 -8.75
C ILE A 126 10.39 -6.99 -8.94
N ASP A 127 10.64 -6.09 -8.00
CA ASP A 127 10.08 -4.74 -8.02
C ASP A 127 11.11 -3.75 -8.57
N LEU A 128 10.80 -3.13 -9.70
CA LEU A 128 11.65 -2.14 -10.37
C LEU A 128 11.52 -0.73 -9.79
N GLY A 129 10.56 -0.51 -8.89
CA GLY A 129 10.29 0.82 -8.31
C GLY A 129 9.26 1.60 -9.11
N VAL A 130 9.42 2.93 -9.14
CA VAL A 130 8.54 3.88 -9.81
C VAL A 130 9.28 4.60 -10.94
N ASP A 131 8.53 5.28 -11.82
CA ASP A 131 9.08 6.03 -12.96
C ASP A 131 10.03 5.16 -13.82
N VAL A 132 9.61 3.95 -14.11
CA VAL A 132 10.45 2.94 -14.79
C VAL A 132 10.26 3.03 -16.30
N ALA A 133 11.36 3.28 -17.01
CA ALA A 133 11.37 3.30 -18.46
C ALA A 133 11.02 1.92 -19.06
N PRO A 134 10.32 1.84 -20.20
CA PRO A 134 9.95 0.57 -20.86
C PRO A 134 11.14 -0.35 -21.13
N GLU A 135 12.27 0.23 -21.50
CA GLU A 135 13.51 -0.49 -21.79
C GLU A 135 14.04 -1.27 -20.58
N ARG A 136 13.83 -0.71 -19.37
CA ARG A 136 14.22 -1.38 -18.12
C ARG A 136 13.33 -2.58 -17.81
N PHE A 137 12.01 -2.48 -18.11
CA PHE A 137 11.12 -3.64 -18.02
C PHE A 137 11.55 -4.75 -18.98
N LEU A 138 11.88 -4.40 -20.22
CA LEU A 138 12.32 -5.37 -21.22
C LEU A 138 13.63 -6.05 -20.80
N ALA A 139 14.63 -5.26 -20.39
CA ALA A 139 15.93 -5.79 -19.98
C ALA A 139 15.80 -6.74 -18.78
N GLU A 140 14.99 -6.37 -17.79
CA GLU A 140 14.77 -7.22 -16.62
C GLU A 140 13.95 -8.46 -16.97
N ALA A 141 12.95 -8.35 -17.84
CA ALA A 141 12.17 -9.50 -18.30
C ALA A 141 13.02 -10.52 -19.07
N GLU A 142 13.96 -10.05 -19.90
CA GLU A 142 14.91 -10.92 -20.60
C GLU A 142 15.86 -11.65 -19.64
N GLN A 143 16.29 -10.95 -18.58
CA GLN A 143 17.24 -11.49 -17.59
C GLN A 143 16.56 -12.46 -16.62
N SER A 144 15.45 -12.05 -16.04
CA SER A 144 14.76 -12.76 -14.95
C SER A 144 13.72 -13.76 -15.43
N ARG A 145 13.25 -13.64 -16.69
CA ARG A 145 12.23 -14.49 -17.34
C ARG A 145 11.03 -14.74 -16.44
N PRO A 146 10.29 -13.70 -16.04
CA PRO A 146 9.09 -13.84 -15.23
C PRO A 146 8.03 -14.65 -15.97
N ASP A 147 7.08 -15.24 -15.22
CA ASP A 147 5.99 -16.07 -15.74
C ASP A 147 4.87 -15.26 -16.43
#